data_96661de41c7660ca23576b783eca6414
#
_entry.id   96661de41c7660ca23576b783eca6414
#
_cell.length_a   1.000
_cell.length_b   1.000
_cell.length_c   1.000
_cell.angle_alpha   90.00
_cell.angle_beta   90.00
_cell.angle_gamma   90.00
#
_symmetry.space_group_name_H-M   'P 1'
#
loop_
_entity.id
_entity.type
_entity.pdbx_description
1 polymer ?
#
loop_
_entity_poly.entity_id
_entity_poly.type
_entity_poly.pdbx_seq_one_letter_code
_entity_poly.pdbx_strand_id
1 'polypeptide(L)'
;MSPPADLDGLSAAALKALVVQLLGEVRALKQVVADQRAEIARLKGLKGPPSINPSLKPSGMEQASERKPPTGGSKRRGRGGKQMRRVAIEDQVLTAEVPAGSRFKGYQSFLIQDLVLRPVAIRYRRERWVTPDGRTVVAPLPSGIDGHFGPELRRFVLAQYHQGQVTVPRLVALLEAIGIEVSKRQVVRLLIGRQGRFLDEARDVLRAGLETAAWITVDDTGARHKATNGFCTQIGNDRFAWFGTAGSKSRLNFLELLRAGHGDYVINAEALAYMRGRSLAGSVIWLLAEHDDKQFADRAAWQAHLQRLGITALAVLPDPVQIATEGALWGSVKAHGLLAKTVIVSDDAGQFNVGRHGLCWVHAERLVHKLDAFTDGHYAAQQRIRGLIWWFYGDLKAYRRDPTPKRKAALRARFNRIFQRQTGFATLDRLLARLHANKAELLMVLDHPEIPLHTNGSENDIRCHVTKRKISGGTRSDTGRDCRDAFLGLAKTCAKLGITFWDYLGARLDVAGNAAVPYLPELVSRPCPTP
;
A
#
# COMPACT_ATOMS: atom_id res chain seq x y z
N MET A 1 35.24 -17.23 -30.27
CA MET A 1 36.67 -17.09 -29.93
C MET A 1 36.88 -17.66 -28.53
N SER A 2 37.93 -18.48 -28.35
CA SER A 2 38.32 -18.90 -27.00
C SER A 2 38.91 -17.72 -26.25
N PRO A 3 38.67 -17.57 -24.94
CA PRO A 3 39.29 -16.51 -24.15
C PRO A 3 40.81 -16.60 -24.22
N PRO A 4 41.52 -15.44 -24.20
CA PRO A 4 42.98 -15.45 -24.13
C PRO A 4 43.44 -16.21 -22.87
N ALA A 5 44.49 -16.99 -23.03
CA ALA A 5 45.00 -17.87 -21.97
C ALA A 5 45.60 -17.13 -20.77
N ASP A 6 45.89 -15.83 -20.93
CA ASP A 6 46.44 -14.97 -19.86
C ASP A 6 45.74 -13.61 -19.89
N LEU A 7 44.87 -13.40 -18.93
CA LEU A 7 44.14 -12.13 -18.75
C LEU A 7 44.97 -11.11 -17.97
N ASP A 8 45.94 -11.57 -17.15
CA ASP A 8 46.69 -10.70 -16.27
C ASP A 8 47.82 -9.93 -17.00
N GLY A 9 48.18 -10.42 -18.22
CA GLY A 9 49.18 -9.75 -19.10
C GLY A 9 48.61 -8.65 -20.03
N LEU A 10 47.29 -8.42 -19.99
CA LEU A 10 46.66 -7.44 -20.88
C LEU A 10 46.77 -6.00 -20.36
N SER A 11 47.12 -5.06 -21.25
CA SER A 11 47.03 -3.63 -20.91
C SER A 11 45.59 -3.19 -20.63
N ALA A 12 45.42 -2.13 -19.84
CA ALA A 12 44.12 -1.55 -19.53
C ALA A 12 43.30 -1.19 -20.80
N ALA A 13 43.98 -0.78 -21.88
CA ALA A 13 43.35 -0.50 -23.17
C ALA A 13 42.86 -1.77 -23.86
N ALA A 14 43.64 -2.85 -23.81
CA ALA A 14 43.26 -4.15 -24.38
C ALA A 14 42.11 -4.80 -23.59
N LEU A 15 42.11 -4.71 -22.27
CA LEU A 15 41.00 -5.14 -21.40
C LEU A 15 39.71 -4.38 -21.72
N LYS A 16 39.80 -3.07 -21.91
CA LYS A 16 38.65 -2.22 -22.27
C LYS A 16 38.06 -2.59 -23.65
N ALA A 17 38.95 -2.84 -24.62
CA ALA A 17 38.52 -3.31 -25.94
C ALA A 17 37.84 -4.68 -25.87
N LEU A 18 38.40 -5.62 -25.11
CA LEU A 18 37.81 -6.96 -24.89
C LEU A 18 36.44 -6.88 -24.22
N VAL A 19 36.29 -6.03 -23.19
CA VAL A 19 34.99 -5.82 -22.52
C VAL A 19 33.95 -5.24 -23.49
N VAL A 20 34.33 -4.25 -24.32
CA VAL A 20 33.43 -3.70 -25.34
C VAL A 20 33.02 -4.75 -26.38
N GLN A 21 33.97 -5.58 -26.82
CA GLN A 21 33.68 -6.69 -27.74
C GLN A 21 32.74 -7.71 -27.10
N LEU A 22 33.01 -8.15 -25.87
CA LEU A 22 32.15 -9.11 -25.14
C LEU A 22 30.74 -8.55 -24.90
N LEU A 23 30.61 -7.27 -24.60
CA LEU A 23 29.31 -6.60 -24.49
C LEU A 23 28.58 -6.57 -25.83
N GLY A 24 29.29 -6.42 -26.95
CA GLY A 24 28.75 -6.53 -28.31
C GLY A 24 28.23 -7.95 -28.61
N GLU A 25 29.04 -8.96 -28.30
CA GLU A 25 28.65 -10.38 -28.48
C GLU A 25 27.47 -10.76 -27.59
N VAL A 26 27.44 -10.32 -26.33
CA VAL A 26 26.30 -10.53 -25.43
C VAL A 26 25.03 -9.87 -25.96
N ARG A 27 25.13 -8.68 -26.56
CA ARG A 27 23.97 -8.03 -27.19
C ARG A 27 23.49 -8.81 -28.41
N ALA A 28 24.40 -9.27 -29.27
CA ALA A 28 24.06 -10.07 -30.45
C ALA A 28 23.42 -11.41 -30.05
N LEU A 29 23.98 -12.11 -29.04
CA LEU A 29 23.41 -13.35 -28.52
C LEU A 29 22.02 -13.12 -27.90
N LYS A 30 21.82 -12.03 -27.16
CA LYS A 30 20.49 -11.67 -26.62
C LYS A 30 19.48 -11.45 -27.75
N GLN A 31 19.88 -10.82 -28.85
CA GLN A 31 19.01 -10.63 -30.01
C GLN A 31 18.66 -11.96 -30.67
N VAL A 32 19.65 -12.82 -30.94
CA VAL A 32 19.42 -14.16 -31.50
C VAL A 32 18.48 -14.98 -30.62
N VAL A 33 18.66 -14.94 -29.31
CA VAL A 33 17.76 -15.63 -28.36
C VAL A 33 16.34 -15.05 -28.41
N ALA A 34 16.21 -13.72 -28.57
CA ALA A 34 14.90 -13.08 -28.71
C ALA A 34 14.21 -13.50 -30.02
N ASP A 35 14.96 -13.53 -31.13
CA ASP A 35 14.45 -13.92 -32.45
C ASP A 35 14.06 -15.41 -32.49
N GLN A 36 14.89 -16.28 -31.88
CA GLN A 36 14.55 -17.70 -31.74
C GLN A 36 13.30 -17.92 -30.87
N ARG A 37 13.13 -17.15 -29.80
CA ARG A 37 11.92 -17.21 -28.96
C ARG A 37 10.68 -16.75 -29.73
N ALA A 38 10.81 -15.69 -30.54
CA ALA A 38 9.73 -15.19 -31.38
C ALA A 38 9.34 -16.25 -32.45
N GLU A 39 10.32 -16.90 -33.07
CA GLU A 39 10.07 -17.95 -34.05
C GLU A 39 9.45 -19.22 -33.41
N ILE A 40 9.93 -19.65 -32.24
CA ILE A 40 9.32 -20.74 -31.47
C ILE A 40 7.87 -20.40 -31.10
N ALA A 41 7.60 -19.14 -30.70
CA ALA A 41 6.25 -18.69 -30.42
C ALA A 41 5.35 -18.74 -31.66
N ARG A 42 5.89 -18.33 -32.83
CA ARG A 42 5.20 -18.40 -34.13
C ARG A 42 4.89 -19.85 -34.53
N LEU A 43 5.88 -20.72 -34.44
CA LEU A 43 5.73 -22.15 -34.78
C LEU A 43 4.76 -22.89 -33.86
N LYS A 44 4.62 -22.45 -32.60
CA LYS A 44 3.68 -23.01 -31.61
C LYS A 44 2.30 -22.32 -31.65
N GLY A 45 2.04 -21.41 -32.58
CA GLY A 45 0.79 -20.65 -32.66
C GLY A 45 0.56 -19.68 -31.48
N LEU A 46 1.63 -19.35 -30.74
CA LEU A 46 1.58 -18.39 -29.65
C LEU A 46 1.61 -16.96 -30.20
N LYS A 47 0.74 -16.09 -29.72
CA LYS A 47 0.70 -14.68 -30.15
C LYS A 47 1.83 -13.89 -29.49
N GLY A 48 2.90 -13.61 -30.24
CA GLY A 48 3.98 -12.71 -29.86
C GLY A 48 5.08 -13.32 -28.97
N PRO A 49 6.20 -12.58 -28.72
CA PRO A 49 7.22 -13.02 -27.78
C PRO A 49 6.58 -13.13 -26.38
N PRO A 50 7.00 -14.13 -25.56
CA PRO A 50 6.48 -14.27 -24.21
C PRO A 50 6.84 -13.05 -23.35
N SER A 51 6.04 -12.03 -23.41
CA SER A 51 6.03 -10.96 -22.43
C SER A 51 5.31 -11.51 -21.21
N ILE A 52 5.80 -11.16 -20.02
CA ILE A 52 5.04 -11.35 -18.78
C ILE A 52 3.66 -10.73 -19.02
N ASN A 53 2.67 -11.58 -19.31
CA ASN A 53 1.35 -11.09 -19.69
C ASN A 53 0.65 -10.58 -18.42
N PRO A 54 0.52 -9.25 -18.23
CA PRO A 54 -0.15 -8.69 -17.07
C PRO A 54 -1.65 -9.06 -17.04
N SER A 55 -2.17 -9.61 -18.14
CA SER A 55 -3.57 -9.99 -18.32
C SER A 55 -3.83 -11.50 -18.13
N LEU A 56 -2.86 -12.29 -17.63
CA LEU A 56 -3.13 -13.66 -17.25
C LEU A 56 -4.25 -13.70 -16.22
N LYS A 57 -5.25 -14.58 -16.47
CA LYS A 57 -6.33 -14.80 -15.52
C LYS A 57 -5.73 -15.14 -14.15
N PRO A 58 -6.30 -14.61 -13.04
CA PRO A 58 -5.84 -14.92 -11.69
C PRO A 58 -5.72 -16.43 -11.49
N SER A 59 -4.67 -16.86 -10.80
CA SER A 59 -4.48 -18.29 -10.49
C SER A 59 -5.61 -18.78 -9.58
N GLY A 60 -5.84 -20.08 -9.53
CA GLY A 60 -6.82 -20.67 -8.61
C GLY A 60 -6.54 -20.30 -7.15
N MET A 61 -5.25 -20.11 -6.77
CA MET A 61 -4.85 -19.66 -5.44
C MET A 61 -5.22 -18.19 -5.18
N GLU A 62 -5.04 -17.30 -6.15
CA GLU A 62 -5.49 -15.91 -6.08
C GLU A 62 -6.99 -15.84 -5.89
N GLN A 63 -7.77 -16.58 -6.70
CA GLN A 63 -9.23 -16.63 -6.58
C GLN A 63 -9.71 -17.21 -5.24
N ALA A 64 -9.05 -18.25 -4.73
CA ALA A 64 -9.41 -18.86 -3.45
C ALA A 64 -9.01 -17.99 -2.25
N SER A 65 -7.95 -17.17 -2.35
CA SER A 65 -7.55 -16.24 -1.29
C SER A 65 -8.50 -15.04 -1.19
N GLU A 66 -9.16 -14.66 -2.29
CA GLU A 66 -10.18 -13.60 -2.30
C GLU A 66 -11.55 -14.04 -1.76
N ARG A 67 -11.85 -15.35 -1.76
CA ARG A 67 -13.11 -15.86 -1.23
C ARG A 67 -13.11 -15.75 0.29
N LYS A 68 -13.99 -14.92 0.85
CA LYS A 68 -14.37 -15.03 2.27
C LYS A 68 -14.84 -16.47 2.54
N PRO A 69 -14.45 -17.10 3.67
CA PRO A 69 -15.00 -18.41 4.01
C PRO A 69 -16.52 -18.29 4.00
N PRO A 70 -17.24 -19.31 3.50
CA PRO A 70 -18.70 -19.31 3.59
C PRO A 70 -19.03 -19.20 5.08
N THR A 71 -19.62 -18.09 5.47
CA THR A 71 -20.26 -17.98 6.78
C THR A 71 -21.28 -19.11 6.84
N GLY A 72 -21.05 -20.03 7.79
CA GLY A 72 -21.79 -21.28 7.93
C GLY A 72 -23.28 -21.08 7.69
N GLY A 73 -23.87 -22.02 6.97
CA GLY A 73 -25.24 -22.15 6.51
C GLY A 73 -26.27 -21.18 7.06
N SER A 74 -26.30 -19.98 6.55
CA SER A 74 -27.42 -19.08 6.72
C SER A 74 -28.52 -19.60 5.81
N LYS A 75 -29.54 -20.25 6.40
CA LYS A 75 -30.86 -20.40 5.77
C LYS A 75 -31.18 -19.10 5.03
N ARG A 76 -31.53 -19.17 3.74
CA ARG A 76 -32.03 -18.02 2.97
C ARG A 76 -33.10 -17.33 3.84
N ARG A 77 -32.68 -16.30 4.58
CA ARG A 77 -33.62 -15.35 5.18
C ARG A 77 -34.36 -14.75 3.99
N GLY A 78 -35.68 -14.93 3.97
CA GLY A 78 -36.52 -14.22 3.05
C GLY A 78 -36.10 -12.76 2.98
N ARG A 79 -36.30 -12.10 1.84
CA ARG A 79 -36.05 -10.66 1.65
C ARG A 79 -36.77 -9.84 2.74
N GLY A 80 -36.28 -9.90 3.96
CA GLY A 80 -36.62 -8.97 5.02
C GLY A 80 -36.15 -7.62 4.54
N GLY A 81 -37.01 -6.61 4.54
CA GLY A 81 -36.75 -5.29 4.04
C GLY A 81 -35.40 -4.78 4.56
N LYS A 82 -34.57 -4.25 3.68
CA LYS A 82 -33.30 -3.61 4.05
C LYS A 82 -33.63 -2.53 5.07
N GLN A 83 -33.23 -2.74 6.31
CA GLN A 83 -33.43 -1.76 7.38
C GLN A 83 -32.68 -0.48 7.02
N MET A 84 -33.39 0.58 6.67
CA MET A 84 -32.82 1.89 6.40
C MET A 84 -32.37 2.52 7.72
N ARG A 85 -31.12 2.30 8.09
CA ARG A 85 -30.59 2.70 9.40
C ARG A 85 -30.25 4.19 9.54
N ARG A 86 -30.33 5.01 8.46
CA ARG A 86 -29.74 6.36 8.46
C ARG A 86 -30.61 7.49 7.89
N VAL A 87 -31.75 7.17 7.29
CA VAL A 87 -32.66 8.18 6.74
C VAL A 87 -33.92 8.21 7.59
N ALA A 88 -34.32 9.39 8.06
CA ALA A 88 -35.60 9.57 8.72
C ALA A 88 -36.71 9.25 7.72
N ILE A 89 -37.71 8.47 8.15
CA ILE A 89 -38.86 8.14 7.32
C ILE A 89 -39.91 9.20 7.59
N GLU A 90 -40.36 9.86 6.53
CA GLU A 90 -41.50 10.75 6.53
C GLU A 90 -42.70 9.99 5.98
N ASP A 91 -43.73 9.81 6.78
CA ASP A 91 -44.94 9.10 6.37
C ASP A 91 -45.89 10.07 5.66
N GLN A 92 -46.22 9.76 4.41
CA GLN A 92 -47.24 10.46 3.63
C GLN A 92 -48.40 9.53 3.38
N VAL A 93 -49.58 9.91 3.84
CA VAL A 93 -50.81 9.17 3.65
C VAL A 93 -51.43 9.54 2.31
N LEU A 94 -51.57 8.58 1.42
CA LEU A 94 -52.28 8.73 0.17
C LEU A 94 -53.71 8.21 0.35
N THR A 95 -54.70 9.06 0.03
CA THR A 95 -56.14 8.69 0.08
C THR A 95 -56.60 8.11 -1.27
N ALA A 96 -57.38 7.06 -1.24
CA ALA A 96 -57.99 6.50 -2.43
C ALA A 96 -59.43 7.01 -2.58
N GLU A 97 -59.84 7.26 -3.82
CA GLU A 97 -61.25 7.48 -4.13
C GLU A 97 -61.96 6.10 -4.09
N VAL A 98 -62.94 5.99 -3.21
CA VAL A 98 -63.64 4.72 -2.99
C VAL A 98 -65.15 4.91 -3.09
N PRO A 99 -65.90 3.92 -3.61
CA PRO A 99 -67.37 3.98 -3.64
C PRO A 99 -67.99 4.09 -2.25
N ALA A 100 -69.17 4.67 -2.17
CA ALA A 100 -69.92 4.78 -0.91
C ALA A 100 -70.13 3.39 -0.28
N GLY A 101 -69.95 3.29 1.04
CA GLY A 101 -70.08 2.04 1.78
C GLY A 101 -68.80 1.19 1.83
N SER A 102 -67.68 1.61 1.22
CA SER A 102 -66.39 0.92 1.31
C SER A 102 -65.85 0.91 2.74
N ARG A 103 -65.27 -0.23 3.15
CA ARG A 103 -64.71 -0.41 4.49
C ARG A 103 -63.18 -0.24 4.45
N PHE A 104 -62.64 0.65 5.25
CA PHE A 104 -61.19 0.81 5.43
C PHE A 104 -60.55 -0.44 6.03
N LYS A 105 -59.46 -0.93 5.42
CA LYS A 105 -58.73 -2.15 5.81
C LYS A 105 -57.29 -1.89 6.26
N GLY A 106 -56.91 -0.63 6.42
CA GLY A 106 -55.56 -0.22 6.78
C GLY A 106 -54.74 0.26 5.58
N TYR A 107 -53.46 0.44 5.80
CA TYR A 107 -52.52 0.97 4.82
C TYR A 107 -51.61 -0.13 4.25
N GLN A 108 -51.35 -0.07 2.95
CA GLN A 108 -50.27 -0.81 2.32
C GLN A 108 -49.05 0.10 2.20
N SER A 109 -48.00 -0.20 2.96
CA SER A 109 -46.79 0.62 2.97
C SER A 109 -45.95 0.40 1.72
N PHE A 110 -45.53 1.49 1.07
CA PHE A 110 -44.57 1.49 -0.03
C PHE A 110 -43.48 2.54 0.25
N LEU A 111 -42.22 2.09 0.43
CA LEU A 111 -41.12 2.93 0.84
C LEU A 111 -40.24 3.28 -0.36
N ILE A 112 -40.04 4.57 -0.63
CA ILE A 112 -39.07 5.07 -1.61
C ILE A 112 -37.89 5.76 -0.89
N GLN A 113 -36.75 5.78 -1.52
CA GLN A 113 -35.61 6.59 -1.13
C GLN A 113 -35.30 7.57 -2.25
N ASP A 114 -35.14 8.82 -1.90
CA ASP A 114 -34.79 9.88 -2.86
C ASP A 114 -33.60 10.70 -2.34
N LEU A 115 -33.00 11.49 -3.21
CA LEU A 115 -31.89 12.38 -2.90
C LEU A 115 -32.17 13.78 -3.44
N VAL A 116 -32.21 14.75 -2.55
CA VAL A 116 -32.32 16.17 -2.90
C VAL A 116 -31.01 16.87 -2.65
N LEU A 117 -30.40 17.40 -3.70
CA LEU A 117 -29.21 18.28 -3.61
C LEU A 117 -29.67 19.74 -3.73
N ARG A 118 -29.62 20.45 -2.61
CA ARG A 118 -30.04 21.87 -2.54
C ARG A 118 -28.85 22.77 -2.18
N PRO A 119 -28.41 23.68 -3.07
CA PRO A 119 -27.41 24.67 -2.71
C PRO A 119 -28.02 25.69 -1.73
N VAL A 120 -27.20 26.15 -0.79
CA VAL A 120 -27.58 27.14 0.21
C VAL A 120 -26.55 28.25 0.24
N ALA A 121 -26.99 29.50 0.15
CA ALA A 121 -26.16 30.68 0.36
C ALA A 121 -26.57 31.39 1.67
N ILE A 122 -25.61 31.55 2.58
CA ILE A 122 -25.81 32.23 3.86
C ILE A 122 -25.03 33.53 3.88
N ARG A 123 -25.71 34.66 4.11
CA ARG A 123 -25.08 35.96 4.30
C ARG A 123 -24.93 36.27 5.78
N TYR A 124 -23.71 36.15 6.32
CA TYR A 124 -23.41 36.61 7.67
C TYR A 124 -23.25 38.12 7.72
N ARG A 125 -24.14 38.80 8.40
CA ARG A 125 -24.05 40.26 8.68
C ARG A 125 -23.36 40.42 10.02
N ARG A 126 -22.05 40.68 10.01
CA ARG A 126 -21.20 40.78 11.19
C ARG A 126 -21.26 42.21 11.73
N GLU A 127 -21.60 42.38 13.01
CA GLU A 127 -21.51 43.65 13.68
C GLU A 127 -20.05 44.12 13.72
N ARG A 128 -19.88 45.40 13.49
CA ARG A 128 -18.60 46.09 13.55
C ARG A 128 -18.72 47.27 14.51
N TRP A 129 -17.89 47.23 15.55
CA TRP A 129 -17.84 48.23 16.60
C TRP A 129 -16.49 48.94 16.60
N VAL A 130 -16.47 50.23 17.00
CA VAL A 130 -15.24 50.95 17.28
C VAL A 130 -15.19 51.17 18.78
N THR A 131 -14.16 50.72 19.44
CA THR A 131 -13.95 50.89 20.87
C THR A 131 -13.50 52.32 21.20
N PRO A 132 -13.65 52.81 22.47
CA PRO A 132 -13.25 54.16 22.84
C PRO A 132 -11.77 54.49 22.55
N ASP A 133 -10.90 53.49 22.50
CA ASP A 133 -9.47 53.60 22.12
C ASP A 133 -9.23 53.52 20.61
N GLY A 134 -10.29 53.56 19.78
CA GLY A 134 -10.22 53.58 18.31
C GLY A 134 -10.00 52.25 17.65
N ARG A 135 -9.94 51.13 18.39
CA ARG A 135 -9.82 49.78 17.80
C ARG A 135 -11.13 49.32 17.19
N THR A 136 -11.03 48.61 16.06
CA THR A 136 -12.18 47.98 15.42
C THR A 136 -12.36 46.55 15.89
N VAL A 137 -13.55 46.21 16.40
CA VAL A 137 -13.99 44.88 16.76
C VAL A 137 -15.05 44.41 15.78
N VAL A 138 -14.91 43.25 15.19
CA VAL A 138 -15.88 42.63 14.28
C VAL A 138 -16.32 41.29 14.84
N ALA A 139 -17.62 41.03 14.88
CA ALA A 139 -18.14 39.73 15.34
C ALA A 139 -17.47 38.54 14.62
N PRO A 140 -17.08 37.50 15.32
CA PRO A 140 -16.44 36.32 14.68
C PRO A 140 -17.43 35.59 13.77
N LEU A 141 -16.90 34.85 12.78
CA LEU A 141 -17.69 33.88 12.03
C LEU A 141 -17.92 32.62 12.87
N PRO A 142 -19.02 31.88 12.62
CA PRO A 142 -19.22 30.58 13.25
C PRO A 142 -18.03 29.63 13.02
N SER A 143 -17.82 28.69 13.97
CA SER A 143 -16.79 27.64 13.85
C SER A 143 -16.94 26.85 12.54
N GLY A 144 -15.83 26.45 11.93
CA GLY A 144 -15.82 25.69 10.66
C GLY A 144 -15.94 26.55 9.39
N ILE A 145 -16.17 27.87 9.51
CA ILE A 145 -16.27 28.81 8.37
C ILE A 145 -14.95 29.56 8.20
N ASP A 146 -14.07 29.05 7.35
CA ASP A 146 -12.74 29.62 7.08
C ASP A 146 -12.65 30.40 5.76
N GLY A 147 -13.76 30.61 5.05
CA GLY A 147 -13.77 31.27 3.74
C GLY A 147 -15.17 31.34 3.14
N HIS A 148 -15.25 31.38 1.81
CA HIS A 148 -16.53 31.55 1.11
C HIS A 148 -17.31 30.25 0.89
N PHE A 149 -16.73 29.08 1.26
CA PHE A 149 -17.35 27.78 1.09
C PHE A 149 -17.53 27.10 2.44
N GLY A 150 -18.77 26.74 2.75
CA GLY A 150 -19.15 26.12 4.01
C GLY A 150 -18.62 24.66 4.15
N PRO A 151 -18.68 24.11 5.38
CA PRO A 151 -18.15 22.78 5.68
C PRO A 151 -18.83 21.66 4.89
N GLU A 152 -20.13 21.75 4.60
CA GLU A 152 -20.87 20.78 3.79
C GLU A 152 -20.36 20.70 2.34
N LEU A 153 -20.12 21.85 1.71
CA LEU A 153 -19.55 21.86 0.35
C LEU A 153 -18.11 21.33 0.34
N ARG A 154 -17.32 21.64 1.37
CA ARG A 154 -15.97 21.06 1.53
C ARG A 154 -16.04 19.54 1.67
N ARG A 155 -16.95 19.02 2.52
CA ARG A 155 -17.20 17.58 2.70
C ARG A 155 -17.57 16.92 1.37
N PHE A 156 -18.52 17.51 0.64
CA PHE A 156 -18.96 17.01 -0.65
C PHE A 156 -17.80 16.92 -1.67
N VAL A 157 -17.04 18.00 -1.82
CA VAL A 157 -15.89 18.06 -2.76
C VAL A 157 -14.82 17.03 -2.40
N LEU A 158 -14.45 16.91 -1.13
CA LEU A 158 -13.45 15.94 -0.67
C LEU A 158 -13.93 14.50 -0.87
N ALA A 159 -15.19 14.20 -0.51
CA ALA A 159 -15.77 12.86 -0.70
C ALA A 159 -15.83 12.47 -2.19
N GLN A 160 -16.35 13.36 -3.05
CA GLN A 160 -16.45 13.09 -4.48
C GLN A 160 -15.08 12.94 -5.15
N TYR A 161 -14.10 13.77 -4.77
CA TYR A 161 -12.77 13.69 -5.37
C TYR A 161 -11.97 12.48 -4.89
N HIS A 162 -11.93 12.20 -3.60
CA HIS A 162 -11.06 11.17 -3.02
C HIS A 162 -11.71 9.77 -3.02
N GLN A 163 -12.97 9.65 -2.63
CA GLN A 163 -13.69 8.37 -2.61
C GLN A 163 -14.43 8.11 -3.92
N GLY A 164 -15.16 9.09 -4.45
CA GLY A 164 -15.90 9.00 -5.71
C GLY A 164 -15.02 9.05 -6.97
N GLN A 165 -13.71 9.38 -6.82
CA GLN A 165 -12.74 9.44 -7.93
C GLN A 165 -13.10 10.48 -9.03
N VAL A 166 -14.00 11.44 -8.74
CA VAL A 166 -14.43 12.47 -9.68
C VAL A 166 -13.28 13.44 -9.97
N THR A 167 -13.08 13.80 -11.23
CA THR A 167 -12.02 14.76 -11.62
C THR A 167 -12.41 16.20 -11.31
N VAL A 168 -11.42 17.10 -11.16
CA VAL A 168 -11.69 18.53 -10.88
C VAL A 168 -12.60 19.18 -11.94
N PRO A 169 -12.41 18.99 -13.26
CA PRO A 169 -13.33 19.56 -14.23
C PRO A 169 -14.77 19.06 -14.09
N ARG A 170 -14.96 17.76 -13.79
CA ARG A 170 -16.30 17.18 -13.57
C ARG A 170 -16.94 17.70 -12.28
N LEU A 171 -16.14 17.92 -11.22
CA LEU A 171 -16.64 18.54 -9.99
C LEU A 171 -17.11 19.96 -10.23
N VAL A 172 -16.36 20.76 -10.98
CA VAL A 172 -16.77 22.12 -11.35
C VAL A 172 -18.11 22.08 -12.09
N ALA A 173 -18.20 21.29 -13.18
CA ALA A 173 -19.42 21.19 -13.96
C ALA A 173 -20.63 20.69 -13.13
N LEU A 174 -20.43 19.74 -12.20
CA LEU A 174 -21.47 19.25 -11.30
C LEU A 174 -21.95 20.35 -10.34
N LEU A 175 -21.03 21.10 -9.75
CA LEU A 175 -21.36 22.17 -8.82
C LEU A 175 -22.08 23.34 -9.51
N GLU A 176 -21.63 23.71 -10.71
CA GLU A 176 -22.29 24.72 -11.54
C GLU A 176 -23.72 24.28 -11.95
N ALA A 177 -23.88 23.00 -12.33
CA ALA A 177 -25.19 22.45 -12.71
C ALA A 177 -26.22 22.49 -11.56
N ILE A 178 -25.78 22.45 -10.30
CA ILE A 178 -26.67 22.58 -9.13
C ILE A 178 -26.71 24.03 -8.58
N GLY A 179 -26.15 25.01 -9.28
CA GLY A 179 -26.25 26.43 -8.95
C GLY A 179 -25.17 26.95 -7.98
N ILE A 180 -24.02 26.26 -7.84
CA ILE A 180 -22.88 26.74 -7.05
C ILE A 180 -21.82 27.30 -7.99
N GLU A 181 -21.57 28.60 -7.93
CA GLU A 181 -20.52 29.27 -8.69
C GLU A 181 -19.15 28.96 -8.08
N VAL A 182 -18.31 28.22 -8.80
CA VAL A 182 -16.99 27.82 -8.34
C VAL A 182 -16.00 27.65 -9.50
N SER A 183 -14.84 28.27 -9.38
CA SER A 183 -13.78 28.10 -10.36
C SER A 183 -12.94 26.84 -10.10
N LYS A 184 -12.32 26.31 -11.15
CA LYS A 184 -11.35 25.20 -11.04
C LYS A 184 -10.27 25.48 -9.97
N ARG A 185 -9.76 26.71 -9.88
CA ARG A 185 -8.75 27.12 -8.89
C ARG A 185 -9.28 27.02 -7.46
N GLN A 186 -10.55 27.39 -7.25
CA GLN A 186 -11.20 27.29 -5.93
C GLN A 186 -11.40 25.81 -5.53
N VAL A 187 -11.86 24.95 -6.44
CA VAL A 187 -11.98 23.50 -6.16
C VAL A 187 -10.60 22.91 -5.81
N VAL A 188 -9.55 23.23 -6.57
CA VAL A 188 -8.19 22.77 -6.23
C VAL A 188 -7.77 23.26 -4.85
N ARG A 189 -8.07 24.53 -4.49
CA ARG A 189 -7.78 25.07 -3.16
C ARG A 189 -8.53 24.34 -2.05
N LEU A 190 -9.80 23.94 -2.29
CA LEU A 190 -10.56 23.12 -1.34
C LEU A 190 -9.93 21.73 -1.15
N LEU A 191 -9.32 21.16 -2.18
CA LEU A 191 -8.72 19.82 -2.14
C LEU A 191 -7.36 19.79 -1.44
N ILE A 192 -6.55 20.84 -1.54
CA ILE A 192 -5.17 20.83 -1.06
C ILE A 192 -4.83 21.92 -0.04
N GLY A 193 -5.67 22.94 0.09
CA GLY A 193 -5.42 24.03 1.02
C GLY A 193 -5.96 23.72 2.42
N ARG A 194 -5.18 24.05 3.46
CA ARG A 194 -5.57 23.89 4.88
C ARG A 194 -5.94 22.45 5.26
N GLN A 195 -5.24 21.47 4.70
CA GLN A 195 -5.47 20.04 4.98
C GLN A 195 -4.53 19.48 6.06
N GLY A 196 -3.78 20.31 6.79
CA GLY A 196 -2.78 19.90 7.77
C GLY A 196 -3.30 18.86 8.74
N ARG A 197 -4.47 19.10 9.37
CA ARG A 197 -5.08 18.17 10.32
C ARG A 197 -5.33 16.76 9.74
N PHE A 198 -5.67 16.65 8.45
CA PHE A 198 -5.84 15.34 7.79
C PHE A 198 -4.51 14.67 7.48
N LEU A 199 -3.50 15.48 7.10
CA LEU A 199 -2.15 14.97 6.87
C LEU A 199 -1.53 14.44 8.17
N ASP A 200 -1.72 15.16 9.27
CA ASP A 200 -1.24 14.77 10.59
C ASP A 200 -1.96 13.50 11.07
N GLU A 201 -3.31 13.45 10.97
CA GLU A 201 -4.07 12.26 11.32
C GLU A 201 -3.69 11.04 10.47
N ALA A 202 -3.42 11.21 9.17
CA ALA A 202 -2.95 10.12 8.32
C ALA A 202 -1.58 9.60 8.75
N ARG A 203 -0.67 10.49 9.20
CA ARG A 203 0.63 10.13 9.76
C ARG A 203 0.49 9.39 11.09
N ASP A 204 -0.39 9.88 11.95
CA ASP A 204 -0.65 9.27 13.25
C ASP A 204 -1.35 7.89 13.12
N VAL A 205 -2.18 7.69 12.08
CA VAL A 205 -2.71 6.37 11.71
C VAL A 205 -1.58 5.40 11.36
N LEU A 206 -0.60 5.84 10.58
CA LEU A 206 0.57 5.00 10.28
C LEU A 206 1.34 4.68 11.55
N ARG A 207 1.64 5.68 12.39
CA ARG A 207 2.37 5.51 13.64
C ARG A 207 1.68 4.52 14.55
N ALA A 208 0.40 4.72 14.83
CA ALA A 208 -0.42 3.81 15.64
C ALA A 208 -0.41 2.38 15.10
N GLY A 209 -0.51 2.23 13.77
CA GLY A 209 -0.42 0.93 13.12
C GLY A 209 0.94 0.26 13.27
N LEU A 210 2.04 0.99 13.09
CA LEU A 210 3.40 0.45 13.23
C LEU A 210 3.80 0.14 14.68
N GLU A 211 3.22 0.84 15.65
CA GLU A 211 3.44 0.60 17.09
C GLU A 211 2.70 -0.64 17.59
N THR A 212 1.48 -0.88 17.12
CA THR A 212 0.56 -1.83 17.76
C THR A 212 0.25 -3.08 16.94
N ALA A 213 0.47 -3.06 15.61
CA ALA A 213 0.11 -4.18 14.76
C ALA A 213 1.05 -5.39 14.93
N ALA A 214 0.48 -6.59 15.04
CA ALA A 214 1.25 -7.84 14.98
C ALA A 214 1.84 -8.09 13.59
N TRP A 215 1.18 -7.59 12.55
CA TRP A 215 1.64 -7.68 11.16
C TRP A 215 1.14 -6.50 10.33
N ILE A 216 1.91 -6.21 9.28
CA ILE A 216 1.51 -5.33 8.20
C ILE A 216 1.74 -6.02 6.85
N THR A 217 0.97 -5.66 5.86
CA THR A 217 1.22 -6.00 4.47
C THR A 217 1.63 -4.75 3.70
N VAL A 218 2.53 -4.91 2.75
CA VAL A 218 3.03 -3.81 1.93
C VAL A 218 2.99 -4.19 0.46
N ASP A 219 2.74 -3.19 -0.38
CA ASP A 219 2.78 -3.30 -1.83
C ASP A 219 3.12 -1.94 -2.44
N ASP A 220 3.60 -1.90 -3.67
CA ASP A 220 3.86 -0.65 -4.38
C ASP A 220 3.33 -0.63 -5.80
N THR A 221 3.07 0.55 -6.31
CA THR A 221 2.68 0.77 -7.70
C THR A 221 3.36 2.01 -8.27
N GLY A 222 3.53 2.02 -9.60
CA GLY A 222 4.00 3.24 -10.25
C GLY A 222 3.10 4.43 -9.96
N ALA A 223 3.69 5.58 -9.73
CA ALA A 223 3.03 6.87 -9.58
C ALA A 223 3.63 7.88 -10.56
N ARG A 224 2.94 8.99 -10.79
CA ARG A 224 3.48 10.10 -11.56
C ARG A 224 3.35 11.39 -10.75
N HIS A 225 4.47 12.09 -10.57
CA HIS A 225 4.56 13.30 -9.79
C HIS A 225 5.45 14.31 -10.49
N LYS A 226 5.00 15.57 -10.65
CA LYS A 226 5.74 16.64 -11.35
C LYS A 226 6.30 16.18 -12.70
N ALA A 227 5.46 15.46 -13.49
CA ALA A 227 5.80 14.87 -14.77
C ALA A 227 6.92 13.80 -14.74
N THR A 228 7.44 13.41 -13.59
CA THR A 228 8.42 12.34 -13.41
C THR A 228 7.75 11.05 -12.91
N ASN A 229 8.41 9.91 -13.15
CA ASN A 229 7.97 8.64 -12.59
C ASN A 229 8.37 8.55 -11.12
N GLY A 230 7.48 8.00 -10.31
CA GLY A 230 7.67 7.70 -8.91
C GLY A 230 6.92 6.42 -8.55
N PHE A 231 6.90 6.10 -7.26
CA PHE A 231 6.27 4.89 -6.76
C PHE A 231 5.48 5.22 -5.50
N CYS A 232 4.24 4.76 -5.45
CA CYS A 232 3.39 4.86 -4.27
C CYS A 232 3.45 3.52 -3.54
N THR A 233 3.90 3.54 -2.30
CA THR A 233 3.90 2.38 -1.39
C THR A 233 2.65 2.44 -0.52
N GLN A 234 1.94 1.31 -0.42
CA GLN A 234 0.86 1.09 0.52
C GLN A 234 1.41 0.30 1.71
N ILE A 235 1.07 0.73 2.92
CA ILE A 235 1.37 0.05 4.20
C ILE A 235 0.06 -0.09 4.96
N GLY A 236 -0.24 -1.30 5.46
CA GLY A 236 -1.47 -1.48 6.25
C GLY A 236 -1.74 -2.91 6.65
N ASN A 237 -2.90 -3.12 7.27
CA ASN A 237 -3.42 -4.43 7.64
C ASN A 237 -4.95 -4.45 7.48
N ASP A 238 -5.65 -5.27 8.24
CA ASP A 238 -7.12 -5.33 8.26
C ASP A 238 -7.78 -4.11 8.94
N ARG A 239 -7.03 -3.25 9.65
CA ARG A 239 -7.55 -2.10 10.40
C ARG A 239 -7.22 -0.75 9.79
N PHE A 240 -6.09 -0.63 9.11
CA PHE A 240 -5.64 0.63 8.51
C PHE A 240 -5.01 0.42 7.15
N ALA A 241 -4.97 1.49 6.38
CA ALA A 241 -4.18 1.62 5.16
C ALA A 241 -3.57 3.01 5.08
N TRP A 242 -2.32 3.07 4.72
CA TRP A 242 -1.57 4.29 4.52
C TRP A 242 -0.85 4.26 3.17
N PHE A 243 -0.66 5.41 2.57
CA PHE A 243 0.02 5.56 1.28
C PHE A 243 1.09 6.64 1.36
N GLY A 244 2.23 6.37 0.73
CA GLY A 244 3.31 7.35 0.57
C GLY A 244 3.99 7.22 -0.78
N THR A 245 4.13 8.34 -1.49
CA THR A 245 4.76 8.38 -2.81
C THR A 245 6.19 8.88 -2.72
N ALA A 246 7.14 8.06 -3.21
CA ALA A 246 8.57 8.33 -3.29
C ALA A 246 9.06 8.36 -4.75
N GLY A 247 10.29 8.88 -4.97
CA GLY A 247 10.89 8.99 -6.29
C GLY A 247 11.39 7.66 -6.88
N SER A 248 11.69 6.66 -6.04
CA SER A 248 12.22 5.36 -6.48
C SER A 248 11.79 4.22 -5.58
N LYS A 249 11.90 2.99 -6.09
CA LYS A 249 11.75 1.74 -5.33
C LYS A 249 13.08 1.39 -4.65
N SER A 250 13.45 2.11 -3.61
CA SER A 250 14.65 1.80 -2.84
C SER A 250 14.29 1.43 -1.41
N ARG A 251 15.14 0.64 -0.77
CA ARG A 251 15.00 0.30 0.65
C ARG A 251 15.15 1.54 1.52
N LEU A 252 16.01 2.49 1.13
CA LEU A 252 16.12 3.79 1.79
C LEU A 252 14.76 4.50 1.85
N ASN A 253 14.06 4.61 0.70
CA ASN A 253 12.74 5.25 0.67
C ASN A 253 11.71 4.47 1.49
N PHE A 254 11.76 3.14 1.51
CA PHE A 254 10.85 2.35 2.33
C PHE A 254 11.11 2.58 3.83
N LEU A 255 12.37 2.59 4.26
CA LEU A 255 12.75 2.90 5.64
C LEU A 255 12.35 4.33 6.05
N GLU A 256 12.48 5.30 5.14
CA GLU A 256 11.99 6.67 5.34
C GLU A 256 10.47 6.69 5.62
N LEU A 257 9.68 5.90 4.90
CA LEU A 257 8.23 5.79 5.14
C LEU A 257 7.93 5.14 6.49
N LEU A 258 8.69 4.11 6.87
CA LEU A 258 8.51 3.39 8.15
C LEU A 258 8.84 4.24 9.38
N ARG A 259 9.58 5.35 9.24
CA ARG A 259 9.79 6.29 10.33
C ARG A 259 8.53 7.08 10.74
N ALA A 260 7.45 6.98 9.99
CA ALA A 260 6.16 7.61 10.28
C ALA A 260 6.25 9.11 10.63
N GLY A 261 7.12 9.84 9.91
CA GLY A 261 7.32 11.28 10.04
C GLY A 261 8.43 11.71 11.00
N HIS A 262 9.14 10.78 11.67
CA HIS A 262 10.36 11.13 12.41
C HIS A 262 11.48 11.49 11.44
N GLY A 263 12.31 12.49 11.79
CA GLY A 263 13.36 13.05 10.92
C GLY A 263 14.77 12.56 11.25
N ASP A 264 14.96 11.98 12.43
CA ASP A 264 16.24 11.62 13.02
C ASP A 264 16.88 10.37 12.43
N TYR A 265 18.20 10.25 12.62
CA TYR A 265 19.01 9.07 12.32
C TYR A 265 19.65 8.60 13.63
N VAL A 266 19.60 7.29 13.90
CA VAL A 266 20.01 6.76 15.21
C VAL A 266 20.94 5.56 15.03
N ILE A 267 22.09 5.60 15.70
CA ILE A 267 23.01 4.47 15.81
C ILE A 267 22.78 3.80 17.17
N ASN A 268 22.07 2.69 17.15
CA ASN A 268 21.81 1.82 18.30
C ASN A 268 22.13 0.36 17.97
N ALA A 269 21.90 -0.55 18.91
CA ALA A 269 22.16 -1.98 18.70
C ALA A 269 21.44 -2.55 17.46
N GLU A 270 20.21 -2.12 17.21
CA GLU A 270 19.39 -2.54 16.05
C GLU A 270 19.97 -2.02 14.73
N ALA A 271 20.46 -0.76 14.70
CA ALA A 271 21.14 -0.19 13.54
C ALA A 271 22.42 -0.98 13.20
N LEU A 272 23.25 -1.26 14.19
CA LEU A 272 24.48 -2.02 14.01
C LEU A 272 24.22 -3.47 13.61
N ALA A 273 23.20 -4.10 14.18
CA ALA A 273 22.76 -5.46 13.77
C ALA A 273 22.28 -5.47 12.32
N TYR A 274 21.50 -4.46 11.90
CA TYR A 274 21.09 -4.30 10.52
C TYR A 274 22.29 -4.20 9.57
N MET A 275 23.26 -3.35 9.88
CA MET A 275 24.47 -3.15 9.07
C MET A 275 25.28 -4.44 8.93
N ARG A 276 25.46 -5.21 10.02
CA ARG A 276 26.12 -6.54 10.00
C ARG A 276 25.34 -7.50 9.08
N GLY A 277 24.03 -7.56 9.22
CA GLY A 277 23.16 -8.41 8.38
C GLY A 277 23.18 -8.06 6.89
N ARG A 278 23.64 -6.84 6.55
CA ARG A 278 23.84 -6.37 5.16
C ARG A 278 25.29 -6.39 4.70
N SER A 279 26.14 -7.10 5.44
CA SER A 279 27.57 -7.29 5.11
C SER A 279 28.36 -5.98 4.97
N LEU A 280 28.01 -4.95 5.75
CA LEU A 280 28.84 -3.75 5.86
C LEU A 280 30.18 -4.12 6.49
N ALA A 281 31.27 -3.53 6.00
CA ALA A 281 32.62 -3.79 6.50
C ALA A 281 32.72 -3.55 8.02
N GLY A 282 33.34 -4.49 8.75
CA GLY A 282 33.45 -4.42 10.21
C GLY A 282 34.14 -3.15 10.71
N SER A 283 35.15 -2.63 9.97
CA SER A 283 35.83 -1.37 10.26
C SER A 283 34.84 -0.18 10.23
N VAL A 284 33.92 -0.12 9.26
CA VAL A 284 32.94 0.97 9.19
C VAL A 284 31.93 0.85 10.33
N ILE A 285 31.48 -0.40 10.64
CA ILE A 285 30.58 -0.65 11.78
C ILE A 285 31.26 -0.23 13.08
N TRP A 286 32.53 -0.53 13.26
CA TRP A 286 33.30 -0.15 14.44
C TRP A 286 33.39 1.36 14.58
N LEU A 287 33.77 2.10 13.51
CA LEU A 287 33.79 3.57 13.51
C LEU A 287 32.46 4.19 13.96
N LEU A 288 31.34 3.68 13.46
CA LEU A 288 29.99 4.15 13.84
C LEU A 288 29.62 3.74 15.28
N ALA A 289 30.12 2.57 15.75
CA ALA A 289 29.82 2.07 17.08
C ALA A 289 30.62 2.77 18.19
N GLU A 290 31.86 3.15 17.92
CA GLU A 290 32.76 3.79 18.93
C GLU A 290 32.59 5.30 19.00
N HIS A 291 32.01 5.95 17.97
CA HIS A 291 31.81 7.42 18.00
C HIS A 291 30.77 7.80 19.05
N ASP A 292 30.98 8.94 19.76
CA ASP A 292 30.08 9.39 20.82
C ASP A 292 28.69 9.81 20.32
N ASP A 293 28.64 10.47 19.15
CA ASP A 293 27.39 10.90 18.54
C ASP A 293 26.60 9.68 18.01
N LYS A 294 25.41 9.43 18.58
CA LYS A 294 24.50 8.34 18.22
C LYS A 294 23.19 8.80 17.62
N GLN A 295 22.87 10.08 17.73
CA GLN A 295 21.61 10.64 17.25
C GLN A 295 21.88 11.87 16.39
N PHE A 296 21.24 11.94 15.23
CA PHE A 296 21.39 13.03 14.26
C PHE A 296 20.00 13.54 13.91
N ALA A 297 19.77 14.83 14.07
CA ALA A 297 18.45 15.44 13.97
C ALA A 297 17.81 15.31 12.57
N ASP A 298 18.64 15.27 11.54
CA ASP A 298 18.19 15.24 10.15
C ASP A 298 19.23 14.61 9.22
N ARG A 299 18.87 14.55 7.94
CA ARG A 299 19.72 14.00 6.88
C ARG A 299 21.03 14.77 6.71
N ALA A 300 21.02 16.09 6.90
CA ALA A 300 22.22 16.92 6.72
C ALA A 300 23.24 16.63 7.82
N ALA A 301 22.80 16.56 9.08
CA ALA A 301 23.64 16.18 10.21
C ALA A 301 24.21 14.76 10.04
N TRP A 302 23.40 13.81 9.57
CA TRP A 302 23.84 12.45 9.28
C TRP A 302 24.89 12.39 8.16
N GLN A 303 24.68 13.09 7.05
CA GLN A 303 25.64 13.14 5.94
C GLN A 303 26.97 13.78 6.36
N ALA A 304 26.94 14.88 7.13
CA ALA A 304 28.12 15.52 7.68
C ALA A 304 28.91 14.56 8.59
N HIS A 305 28.22 13.73 9.38
CA HIS A 305 28.86 12.71 10.21
C HIS A 305 29.57 11.64 9.37
N LEU A 306 28.91 11.08 8.36
CA LEU A 306 29.56 10.11 7.45
C LEU A 306 30.77 10.69 6.75
N GLN A 307 30.72 11.98 6.38
CA GLN A 307 31.85 12.69 5.76
C GLN A 307 33.01 12.85 6.74
N ARG A 308 32.76 13.25 7.99
CA ARG A 308 33.79 13.37 9.04
C ARG A 308 34.53 12.05 9.30
N LEU A 309 33.79 10.92 9.24
CA LEU A 309 34.35 9.59 9.41
C LEU A 309 35.06 9.06 8.15
N GLY A 310 35.08 9.81 7.05
CA GLY A 310 35.66 9.38 5.79
C GLY A 310 34.92 8.27 5.07
N ILE A 311 33.70 7.89 5.53
CA ILE A 311 32.91 6.78 4.97
C ILE A 311 32.47 7.13 3.55
N THR A 312 32.20 8.39 3.25
CA THR A 312 31.78 8.85 1.92
C THR A 312 32.86 8.71 0.84
N ALA A 313 34.14 8.56 1.24
CA ALA A 313 35.27 8.37 0.32
C ALA A 313 35.53 6.88 -0.03
N LEU A 314 34.85 5.95 0.63
CA LEU A 314 35.05 4.51 0.43
C LEU A 314 34.35 4.03 -0.83
N ALA A 315 35.10 3.56 -1.82
CA ALA A 315 34.55 2.98 -3.08
C ALA A 315 34.58 1.46 -3.03
N VAL A 316 33.81 0.87 -2.10
CA VAL A 316 33.73 -0.58 -1.89
C VAL A 316 32.28 -1.08 -1.99
N LEU A 317 32.11 -2.38 -2.18
CA LEU A 317 30.79 -3.02 -2.21
C LEU A 317 30.64 -3.98 -1.01
N PRO A 318 29.47 -4.01 -0.37
CA PRO A 318 28.30 -3.15 -0.63
C PRO A 318 28.56 -1.69 -0.28
N ASP A 319 27.87 -0.73 -0.93
CA ASP A 319 28.04 0.72 -0.71
C ASP A 319 27.89 1.07 0.78
N PRO A 320 28.97 1.55 1.43
CA PRO A 320 28.96 1.78 2.87
C PRO A 320 28.05 2.95 3.28
N VAL A 321 27.93 3.98 2.45
CA VAL A 321 27.06 5.14 2.72
C VAL A 321 25.60 4.69 2.70
N GLN A 322 25.23 3.88 1.71
CA GLN A 322 23.88 3.35 1.60
C GLN A 322 23.53 2.48 2.81
N ILE A 323 24.35 1.47 3.12
CA ILE A 323 24.04 0.50 4.19
C ILE A 323 24.07 1.17 5.57
N ALA A 324 25.03 2.09 5.82
CA ALA A 324 25.07 2.86 7.07
C ALA A 324 23.81 3.73 7.23
N THR A 325 23.36 4.37 6.14
CA THR A 325 22.13 5.18 6.15
C THR A 325 20.88 4.31 6.36
N GLU A 326 20.76 3.16 5.69
CA GLU A 326 19.68 2.21 5.92
C GLU A 326 19.66 1.75 7.40
N GLY A 327 20.83 1.45 7.97
CA GLY A 327 20.97 1.06 9.37
C GLY A 327 20.56 2.16 10.35
N ALA A 328 20.97 3.41 10.11
CA ALA A 328 20.62 4.54 10.96
C ALA A 328 19.11 4.88 10.88
N LEU A 329 18.48 4.73 9.72
CA LEU A 329 17.03 4.83 9.55
C LEU A 329 16.30 3.71 10.31
N TRP A 330 16.79 2.47 10.23
CA TRP A 330 16.26 1.36 11.01
C TRP A 330 16.42 1.58 12.51
N GLY A 331 17.56 2.13 12.94
CA GLY A 331 17.80 2.54 14.32
C GLY A 331 16.79 3.56 14.82
N SER A 332 16.45 4.57 14.00
CA SER A 332 15.39 5.54 14.29
C SER A 332 14.02 4.86 14.43
N VAL A 333 13.62 4.00 13.47
CA VAL A 333 12.37 3.23 13.54
C VAL A 333 12.26 2.50 14.89
N LYS A 334 13.34 1.85 15.34
CA LYS A 334 13.38 1.10 16.60
C LYS A 334 13.42 1.98 17.84
N ALA A 335 14.14 3.08 17.80
CA ALA A 335 14.21 4.06 18.90
C ALA A 335 12.84 4.66 19.23
N HIS A 336 11.99 4.84 18.20
CA HIS A 336 10.62 5.32 18.35
C HIS A 336 9.60 4.21 18.64
N GLY A 337 10.03 2.97 18.95
CA GLY A 337 9.15 1.87 19.32
C GLY A 337 8.37 1.25 18.14
N LEU A 338 8.64 1.70 16.91
CA LEU A 338 7.93 1.22 15.73
C LEU A 338 8.40 -0.19 15.35
N LEU A 339 7.47 -1.02 14.86
CA LEU A 339 7.73 -2.39 14.40
C LEU A 339 8.42 -3.29 15.43
N ALA A 340 8.16 -3.09 16.72
CA ALA A 340 8.85 -3.84 17.79
C ALA A 340 8.68 -5.37 17.65
N LYS A 341 7.43 -5.82 17.35
CA LYS A 341 7.09 -7.24 17.16
C LYS A 341 6.43 -7.51 15.81
N THR A 342 6.23 -6.50 15.01
CA THR A 342 5.47 -6.56 13.76
C THR A 342 6.19 -7.36 12.68
N VAL A 343 5.48 -8.24 12.00
CA VAL A 343 5.95 -8.94 10.80
C VAL A 343 5.50 -8.16 9.57
N ILE A 344 6.42 -7.88 8.66
CA ILE A 344 6.15 -7.27 7.35
C ILE A 344 5.92 -8.41 6.35
N VAL A 345 4.76 -8.46 5.72
CA VAL A 345 4.46 -9.43 4.67
C VAL A 345 4.39 -8.73 3.32
N SER A 346 5.23 -9.16 2.38
CA SER A 346 5.30 -8.58 1.03
C SER A 346 5.41 -9.63 -0.07
N ASP A 347 5.50 -9.18 -1.32
CA ASP A 347 6.09 -9.97 -2.39
C ASP A 347 7.62 -10.08 -2.19
N ASP A 348 8.32 -10.77 -3.12
CA ASP A 348 9.77 -10.96 -3.07
C ASP A 348 10.55 -9.73 -3.63
N ALA A 349 10.04 -8.51 -3.43
CA ALA A 349 10.70 -7.28 -3.83
C ALA A 349 11.70 -6.84 -2.74
N GLY A 350 12.98 -6.73 -3.12
CA GLY A 350 14.10 -6.58 -2.19
C GLY A 350 14.06 -5.33 -1.29
N GLN A 351 13.29 -4.28 -1.66
CA GLN A 351 13.15 -3.08 -0.83
C GLN A 351 12.35 -3.35 0.45
N PHE A 352 11.46 -4.33 0.47
CA PHE A 352 10.62 -4.65 1.62
C PHE A 352 11.26 -5.59 2.64
N ASN A 353 12.39 -6.20 2.28
CA ASN A 353 13.12 -7.11 3.17
C ASN A 353 13.84 -6.31 4.26
N VAL A 354 13.12 -5.94 5.30
CA VAL A 354 13.61 -5.28 6.52
C VAL A 354 12.93 -5.88 7.76
N GLY A 355 13.62 -5.95 8.87
CA GLY A 355 13.09 -6.48 10.13
C GLY A 355 12.62 -7.93 10.03
N ARG A 356 11.48 -8.25 10.66
CA ARG A 356 10.84 -9.55 10.53
C ARG A 356 10.01 -9.59 9.25
N HIS A 357 10.51 -10.28 8.24
CA HIS A 357 9.93 -10.29 6.92
C HIS A 357 9.35 -11.66 6.55
N GLY A 358 8.13 -11.68 6.04
CA GLY A 358 7.45 -12.86 5.52
C GLY A 358 7.06 -12.66 4.06
N LEU A 359 7.06 -13.74 3.28
CA LEU A 359 6.74 -13.73 1.86
C LEU A 359 5.31 -14.20 1.57
N CYS A 360 4.69 -13.54 0.61
CA CYS A 360 3.36 -13.86 0.10
C CYS A 360 3.35 -15.16 -0.71
N TRP A 361 2.57 -16.15 -0.28
CA TRP A 361 2.43 -17.44 -0.96
C TRP A 361 1.76 -17.32 -2.34
N VAL A 362 0.84 -16.37 -2.50
CA VAL A 362 0.19 -16.13 -3.81
C VAL A 362 1.22 -15.65 -4.84
N HIS A 363 2.15 -14.76 -4.42
CA HIS A 363 3.23 -14.31 -5.29
C HIS A 363 4.22 -15.45 -5.59
N ALA A 364 4.56 -16.29 -4.62
CA ALA A 364 5.42 -17.45 -4.83
C ALA A 364 4.82 -18.45 -5.84
N GLU A 365 3.52 -18.76 -5.74
CA GLU A 365 2.81 -19.60 -6.72
C GLU A 365 2.75 -18.94 -8.10
N ARG A 366 2.48 -17.62 -8.14
CA ARG A 366 2.43 -16.84 -9.38
C ARG A 366 3.74 -16.89 -10.16
N LEU A 367 4.90 -16.93 -9.48
CA LEU A 367 6.20 -17.11 -10.14
C LEU A 367 6.27 -18.45 -10.87
N VAL A 368 5.79 -19.54 -10.25
CA VAL A 368 5.72 -20.87 -10.90
C VAL A 368 4.72 -20.85 -12.05
N HIS A 369 3.54 -20.26 -11.84
CA HIS A 369 2.49 -20.15 -12.87
C HIS A 369 2.94 -19.41 -14.13
N LYS A 370 3.79 -18.39 -13.99
CA LYS A 370 4.27 -17.55 -15.10
C LYS A 370 5.45 -18.13 -15.87
N LEU A 371 5.98 -19.27 -15.47
CA LEU A 371 7.06 -19.91 -16.23
C LEU A 371 6.55 -20.39 -17.59
N ASP A 372 7.29 -20.07 -18.63
CA ASP A 372 7.02 -20.54 -19.99
C ASP A 372 7.38 -22.03 -20.10
N ALA A 373 6.38 -22.89 -20.27
CA ALA A 373 6.55 -24.32 -20.51
C ALA A 373 6.60 -24.58 -22.02
N PHE A 374 7.72 -25.13 -22.52
CA PHE A 374 7.96 -25.33 -23.95
C PHE A 374 7.68 -26.77 -24.44
N THR A 375 7.48 -27.70 -23.53
CA THR A 375 7.15 -29.12 -23.82
C THR A 375 6.02 -29.57 -22.90
N ASP A 376 5.35 -30.67 -23.29
CA ASP A 376 4.31 -31.27 -22.44
C ASP A 376 4.89 -31.74 -21.10
N GLY A 377 6.14 -32.21 -21.09
CA GLY A 377 6.85 -32.55 -19.86
C GLY A 377 7.08 -31.36 -18.94
N HIS A 378 7.47 -30.19 -19.48
CA HIS A 378 7.60 -28.95 -18.72
C HIS A 378 6.25 -28.50 -18.16
N TYR A 379 5.19 -28.56 -18.97
CA TYR A 379 3.85 -28.20 -18.52
C TYR A 379 3.36 -29.14 -17.40
N ALA A 380 3.54 -30.46 -17.57
CA ALA A 380 3.17 -31.43 -16.54
C ALA A 380 3.93 -31.21 -15.23
N ALA A 381 5.25 -30.94 -15.31
CA ALA A 381 6.08 -30.62 -14.15
C ALA A 381 5.59 -29.36 -13.44
N GLN A 382 5.32 -28.28 -14.20
CA GLN A 382 4.81 -27.03 -13.68
C GLN A 382 3.46 -27.23 -12.95
N GLN A 383 2.49 -27.91 -13.59
CA GLN A 383 1.18 -28.17 -12.97
C GLN A 383 1.29 -29.03 -11.71
N ARG A 384 2.17 -30.03 -11.71
CA ARG A 384 2.44 -30.87 -10.54
C ARG A 384 2.96 -30.04 -9.35
N ILE A 385 3.93 -29.17 -9.59
CA ILE A 385 4.49 -28.30 -8.54
C ILE A 385 3.43 -27.32 -8.05
N ARG A 386 2.66 -26.71 -8.95
CA ARG A 386 1.54 -25.82 -8.58
C ARG A 386 0.51 -26.54 -7.70
N GLY A 387 0.15 -27.77 -8.04
CA GLY A 387 -0.75 -28.60 -7.23
C GLY A 387 -0.20 -28.87 -5.84
N LEU A 388 1.11 -29.17 -5.71
CA LEU A 388 1.77 -29.38 -4.42
C LEU A 388 1.82 -28.11 -3.58
N ILE A 389 2.11 -26.95 -4.18
CA ILE A 389 2.07 -25.64 -3.51
C ILE A 389 0.66 -25.32 -3.04
N TRP A 390 -0.36 -25.61 -3.86
CA TRP A 390 -1.76 -25.41 -3.52
C TRP A 390 -2.19 -26.22 -2.28
N TRP A 391 -1.86 -27.50 -2.24
CA TRP A 391 -2.15 -28.34 -1.09
C TRP A 391 -1.41 -27.86 0.16
N PHE A 392 -0.12 -27.53 0.00
CA PHE A 392 0.68 -26.99 1.09
C PHE A 392 0.09 -25.69 1.66
N TYR A 393 -0.38 -24.81 0.80
CA TYR A 393 -1.07 -23.59 1.19
C TYR A 393 -2.38 -23.87 1.98
N GLY A 394 -3.13 -24.90 1.59
CA GLY A 394 -4.29 -25.38 2.34
C GLY A 394 -3.91 -25.84 3.75
N ASP A 395 -2.81 -26.60 3.87
CA ASP A 395 -2.30 -27.06 5.17
C ASP A 395 -1.80 -25.88 6.04
N LEU A 396 -1.18 -24.87 5.46
CA LEU A 396 -0.80 -23.66 6.18
C LEU A 396 -2.05 -22.90 6.71
N LYS A 397 -3.13 -22.83 5.93
CA LYS A 397 -4.41 -22.29 6.40
C LYS A 397 -4.98 -23.08 7.58
N ALA A 398 -4.89 -24.41 7.54
CA ALA A 398 -5.31 -25.27 8.64
C ALA A 398 -4.42 -25.10 9.88
N TYR A 399 -3.10 -24.97 9.68
CA TYR A 399 -2.16 -24.70 10.77
C TYR A 399 -2.44 -23.38 11.49
N ARG A 400 -2.75 -22.30 10.76
CA ARG A 400 -3.09 -21.00 11.36
C ARG A 400 -4.29 -21.08 12.34
N ARG A 401 -5.23 -22.00 12.10
CA ARG A 401 -6.41 -22.19 12.97
C ARG A 401 -6.11 -23.02 14.21
N ASP A 402 -5.18 -23.96 14.08
CA ASP A 402 -4.80 -24.89 15.14
C ASP A 402 -3.28 -25.19 15.04
N PRO A 403 -2.43 -24.26 15.54
CA PRO A 403 -1.00 -24.40 15.52
C PRO A 403 -0.52 -25.41 16.56
N THR A 404 0.14 -26.50 16.11
CA THR A 404 0.76 -27.50 16.98
C THR A 404 2.21 -27.78 16.59
N PRO A 405 3.11 -28.13 17.56
CA PRO A 405 4.50 -28.46 17.25
C PRO A 405 4.65 -29.61 16.24
N LYS A 406 3.79 -30.62 16.32
CA LYS A 406 3.78 -31.77 15.40
C LYS A 406 3.47 -31.33 13.95
N ARG A 407 2.43 -30.49 13.78
CA ARG A 407 2.09 -29.93 12.45
C ARG A 407 3.19 -29.02 11.92
N LYS A 408 3.78 -28.19 12.79
CA LYS A 408 4.90 -27.32 12.42
C LYS A 408 6.08 -28.11 11.86
N ALA A 409 6.50 -29.18 12.55
CA ALA A 409 7.59 -30.04 12.09
C ALA A 409 7.25 -30.73 10.75
N ALA A 410 6.04 -31.26 10.63
CA ALA A 410 5.57 -31.92 9.41
C ALA A 410 5.54 -30.96 8.20
N LEU A 411 5.10 -29.71 8.41
CA LEU A 411 5.08 -28.67 7.38
C LEU A 411 6.49 -28.27 6.95
N ARG A 412 7.44 -28.10 7.88
CA ARG A 412 8.85 -27.83 7.55
C ARG A 412 9.48 -28.96 6.72
N ALA A 413 9.20 -30.21 7.05
CA ALA A 413 9.68 -31.37 6.29
C ALA A 413 9.04 -31.45 4.89
N ARG A 414 7.72 -31.19 4.79
CA ARG A 414 7.00 -31.16 3.50
C ARG A 414 7.51 -30.05 2.59
N PHE A 415 7.76 -28.84 3.14
CA PHE A 415 8.35 -27.74 2.39
C PHE A 415 9.64 -28.16 1.70
N ASN A 416 10.58 -28.78 2.44
CA ASN A 416 11.82 -29.25 1.84
C ASN A 416 11.57 -30.25 0.70
N ARG A 417 10.67 -31.25 0.88
CA ARG A 417 10.33 -32.23 -0.16
C ARG A 417 9.74 -31.63 -1.43
N ILE A 418 9.03 -30.51 -1.32
CA ILE A 418 8.46 -29.79 -2.48
C ILE A 418 9.55 -29.00 -3.19
N PHE A 419 10.28 -28.16 -2.46
CA PHE A 419 11.14 -27.13 -3.02
C PHE A 419 12.58 -27.59 -3.33
N GLN A 420 13.00 -28.77 -2.82
CA GLN A 420 14.26 -29.45 -3.20
C GLN A 420 14.08 -30.50 -4.31
N ARG A 421 12.88 -30.58 -4.88
CA ARG A 421 12.58 -31.57 -5.93
C ARG A 421 13.25 -31.16 -7.24
N GLN A 422 13.84 -32.18 -7.92
CA GLN A 422 14.29 -32.06 -9.30
C GLN A 422 13.14 -32.48 -10.22
N THR A 423 12.78 -31.62 -11.16
CA THR A 423 11.63 -31.82 -12.06
C THR A 423 12.04 -32.17 -13.49
N GLY A 424 13.32 -32.01 -13.83
CA GLY A 424 13.84 -32.10 -15.20
C GLY A 424 13.55 -30.83 -16.03
N PHE A 425 12.88 -29.83 -15.46
CA PHE A 425 12.68 -28.52 -16.05
C PHE A 425 13.62 -27.52 -15.38
N ALA A 426 14.80 -27.30 -15.95
CA ALA A 426 15.89 -26.53 -15.34
C ALA A 426 15.49 -25.14 -14.84
N THR A 427 14.59 -24.43 -15.54
CA THR A 427 14.10 -23.12 -15.12
C THR A 427 13.20 -23.21 -13.88
N LEU A 428 12.37 -24.26 -13.81
CA LEU A 428 11.54 -24.55 -12.64
C LEU A 428 12.41 -24.98 -11.47
N ASP A 429 13.41 -25.83 -11.68
CA ASP A 429 14.31 -26.31 -10.63
C ASP A 429 15.10 -25.14 -9.99
N ARG A 430 15.59 -24.19 -10.80
CA ARG A 430 16.21 -22.94 -10.30
C ARG A 430 15.24 -22.08 -9.49
N LEU A 431 14.00 -21.97 -9.93
CA LEU A 431 12.97 -21.22 -9.18
C LEU A 431 12.66 -21.91 -7.85
N LEU A 432 12.55 -23.25 -7.83
CA LEU A 432 12.34 -24.02 -6.60
C LEU A 432 13.49 -23.83 -5.62
N ALA A 433 14.75 -23.86 -6.09
CA ALA A 433 15.93 -23.60 -5.27
C ALA A 433 15.91 -22.19 -4.67
N ARG A 434 15.51 -21.16 -5.44
CA ARG A 434 15.32 -19.78 -4.94
C ARG A 434 14.23 -19.71 -3.87
N LEU A 435 13.08 -20.35 -4.11
CA LEU A 435 11.98 -20.37 -3.12
C LEU A 435 12.39 -21.17 -1.87
N HIS A 436 13.24 -22.20 -2.02
CA HIS A 436 13.80 -22.92 -0.88
C HIS A 436 14.78 -22.06 -0.08
N ALA A 437 15.60 -21.23 -0.73
CA ALA A 437 16.49 -20.28 -0.05
C ALA A 437 15.69 -19.28 0.81
N ASN A 438 14.49 -18.86 0.36
CA ASN A 438 13.59 -17.98 1.10
C ASN A 438 12.68 -18.74 2.11
N LYS A 439 13.10 -19.94 2.55
CA LYS A 439 12.32 -20.82 3.44
C LYS A 439 11.91 -20.13 4.75
N ALA A 440 12.80 -19.36 5.36
CA ALA A 440 12.52 -18.69 6.63
C ALA A 440 11.34 -17.72 6.48
N GLU A 441 11.32 -16.94 5.40
CA GLU A 441 10.30 -15.93 5.12
C GLU A 441 8.98 -16.56 4.65
N LEU A 442 9.03 -17.59 3.80
CA LEU A 442 7.84 -18.34 3.37
C LEU A 442 7.18 -19.11 4.52
N LEU A 443 7.97 -19.58 5.48
CA LEU A 443 7.47 -20.31 6.66
C LEU A 443 7.34 -19.43 7.92
N MET A 444 7.43 -18.11 7.80
CA MET A 444 7.24 -17.16 8.92
C MET A 444 5.91 -17.40 9.66
N VAL A 445 4.87 -17.80 8.95
CA VAL A 445 3.55 -18.16 9.51
C VAL A 445 3.60 -19.33 10.51
N LEU A 446 4.63 -20.17 10.47
CA LEU A 446 4.79 -21.27 11.44
C LEU A 446 5.26 -20.78 12.82
N ASP A 447 5.90 -19.62 12.86
CA ASP A 447 6.34 -18.96 14.08
C ASP A 447 5.36 -17.83 14.49
N HIS A 448 4.61 -17.29 13.53
CA HIS A 448 3.65 -16.22 13.66
C HIS A 448 2.30 -16.60 12.98
N PRO A 449 1.47 -17.47 13.61
CA PRO A 449 0.23 -17.95 12.98
C PRO A 449 -0.80 -16.83 12.70
N GLU A 450 -0.65 -15.68 13.33
CA GLU A 450 -1.49 -14.50 13.15
C GLU A 450 -1.31 -13.83 11.79
N ILE A 451 -0.16 -13.99 11.11
CA ILE A 451 0.11 -13.28 9.85
C ILE A 451 -0.72 -13.85 8.69
N PRO A 452 -1.08 -13.02 7.70
CA PRO A 452 -1.71 -13.50 6.47
C PRO A 452 -0.71 -14.28 5.60
N LEU A 453 -1.22 -15.24 4.83
CA LEU A 453 -0.43 -15.99 3.84
C LEU A 453 -0.29 -15.24 2.51
N HIS A 454 -0.93 -14.10 2.36
CA HIS A 454 -1.00 -13.33 1.13
C HIS A 454 -1.14 -11.83 1.40
N THR A 455 -0.83 -11.01 0.39
CA THR A 455 -0.90 -9.55 0.42
C THR A 455 -2.13 -8.98 -0.31
N ASN A 456 -3.18 -9.78 -0.54
CA ASN A 456 -4.37 -9.34 -1.28
C ASN A 456 -5.04 -8.09 -0.67
N GLY A 457 -4.93 -7.91 0.67
CA GLY A 457 -5.40 -6.69 1.33
C GLY A 457 -4.72 -5.45 0.77
N SER A 458 -3.39 -5.48 0.66
CA SER A 458 -2.59 -4.40 0.08
C SER A 458 -2.87 -4.21 -1.41
N GLU A 459 -2.98 -5.31 -2.18
CA GLU A 459 -3.33 -5.23 -3.60
C GLU A 459 -4.70 -4.54 -3.79
N ASN A 460 -5.69 -4.87 -2.98
CA ASN A 460 -7.01 -4.23 -3.03
C ASN A 460 -6.98 -2.77 -2.59
N ASP A 461 -6.16 -2.44 -1.60
CA ASP A 461 -6.00 -1.07 -1.15
C ASP A 461 -5.29 -0.23 -2.21
N ILE A 462 -4.20 -0.73 -2.81
CA ILE A 462 -3.42 0.02 -3.80
C ILE A 462 -4.17 0.23 -5.13
N ARG A 463 -5.16 -0.63 -5.43
CA ARG A 463 -6.04 -0.46 -6.61
C ARG A 463 -6.73 0.91 -6.64
N CYS A 464 -7.06 1.50 -5.48
CA CYS A 464 -7.66 2.84 -5.45
C CYS A 464 -6.69 3.91 -5.98
N HIS A 465 -5.38 3.80 -5.66
CA HIS A 465 -4.35 4.68 -6.22
C HIS A 465 -4.17 4.47 -7.72
N VAL A 466 -4.16 3.21 -8.17
CA VAL A 466 -4.08 2.87 -9.61
C VAL A 466 -5.27 3.46 -10.37
N THR A 467 -6.48 3.32 -9.83
CA THR A 467 -7.70 3.89 -10.43
C THR A 467 -7.61 5.42 -10.47
N LYS A 468 -7.21 6.06 -9.38
CA LYS A 468 -7.03 7.52 -9.31
C LYS A 468 -6.01 8.00 -10.35
N ARG A 469 -4.89 7.30 -10.51
CA ARG A 469 -3.88 7.62 -11.53
C ARG A 469 -4.43 7.48 -12.96
N LYS A 470 -5.21 6.43 -13.24
CA LYS A 470 -5.81 6.22 -14.56
C LYS A 470 -6.84 7.30 -14.91
N ILE A 471 -7.59 7.79 -13.92
CA ILE A 471 -8.66 8.79 -14.11
C ILE A 471 -8.11 10.22 -14.11
N SER A 472 -7.20 10.54 -13.19
CA SER A 472 -6.77 11.93 -12.92
C SER A 472 -5.30 12.20 -13.28
N GLY A 473 -4.55 11.20 -13.76
CA GLY A 473 -3.12 11.33 -14.05
C GLY A 473 -2.26 11.47 -12.80
N GLY A 474 -1.17 12.22 -12.92
CA GLY A 474 -0.22 12.46 -11.83
C GLY A 474 -0.54 13.69 -11.00
N THR A 475 0.21 13.86 -9.91
CA THR A 475 0.19 15.07 -9.07
C THR A 475 1.21 16.09 -9.57
N ARG A 476 0.90 17.40 -9.38
CA ARG A 476 1.73 18.51 -9.89
C ARG A 476 2.50 19.25 -8.79
N SER A 477 2.12 19.08 -7.52
CA SER A 477 2.77 19.70 -6.37
C SER A 477 2.95 18.69 -5.24
N ASP A 478 3.90 18.92 -4.33
CA ASP A 478 4.13 18.07 -3.16
C ASP A 478 2.90 18.06 -2.27
N THR A 479 2.31 19.21 -1.96
CA THR A 479 1.04 19.29 -1.21
C THR A 479 -0.08 18.49 -1.86
N GLY A 480 -0.20 18.54 -3.20
CA GLY A 480 -1.21 17.75 -3.93
C GLY A 480 -0.94 16.25 -3.88
N ARG A 481 0.32 15.82 -3.85
CA ARG A 481 0.74 14.43 -3.64
C ARG A 481 0.37 13.98 -2.23
N ASP A 482 0.77 14.73 -1.23
CA ASP A 482 0.60 14.39 0.18
C ASP A 482 -0.91 14.34 0.56
N CYS A 483 -1.71 15.29 0.07
CA CYS A 483 -3.17 15.26 0.24
C CYS A 483 -3.78 14.03 -0.45
N ARG A 484 -3.39 13.70 -1.68
CA ARG A 484 -3.90 12.52 -2.38
C ARG A 484 -3.62 11.24 -1.58
N ASP A 485 -2.38 11.06 -1.14
CA ASP A 485 -1.94 9.87 -0.43
C ASP A 485 -2.64 9.76 0.94
N ALA A 486 -2.69 10.85 1.69
CA ALA A 486 -3.37 10.92 2.99
C ALA A 486 -4.88 10.60 2.88
N PHE A 487 -5.60 11.27 1.99
CA PHE A 487 -7.04 11.05 1.87
C PHE A 487 -7.40 9.66 1.33
N LEU A 488 -6.59 9.06 0.46
CA LEU A 488 -6.77 7.67 0.05
C LEU A 488 -6.59 6.71 1.24
N GLY A 489 -5.58 6.94 2.08
CA GLY A 489 -5.33 6.19 3.30
C GLY A 489 -6.46 6.32 4.30
N LEU A 490 -6.88 7.55 4.60
CA LEU A 490 -7.97 7.84 5.53
C LEU A 490 -9.30 7.21 5.09
N ALA A 491 -9.64 7.31 3.79
CA ALA A 491 -10.86 6.70 3.25
C ALA A 491 -10.84 5.17 3.37
N LYS A 492 -9.69 4.53 3.11
CA LYS A 492 -9.51 3.08 3.28
C LYS A 492 -9.55 2.67 4.75
N THR A 493 -8.90 3.42 5.63
CA THR A 493 -8.91 3.18 7.07
C THR A 493 -10.32 3.29 7.64
N CYS A 494 -11.08 4.32 7.26
CA CYS A 494 -12.49 4.42 7.63
C CYS A 494 -13.28 3.17 7.23
N ALA A 495 -13.13 2.73 5.97
CA ALA A 495 -13.84 1.54 5.48
C ALA A 495 -13.47 0.27 6.26
N LYS A 496 -12.19 0.07 6.63
CA LYS A 496 -11.72 -1.05 7.45
C LYS A 496 -12.29 -1.01 8.87
N LEU A 497 -12.46 0.18 9.43
CA LEU A 497 -13.04 0.40 10.76
C LEU A 497 -14.57 0.45 10.77
N GLY A 498 -15.23 0.25 9.63
CA GLY A 498 -16.70 0.31 9.51
C GLY A 498 -17.28 1.71 9.62
N ILE A 499 -16.47 2.75 9.41
CA ILE A 499 -16.84 4.16 9.43
C ILE A 499 -17.06 4.62 8.00
N THR A 500 -18.11 5.41 7.74
CA THR A 500 -18.24 6.02 6.42
C THR A 500 -17.27 7.19 6.29
N PHE A 501 -16.63 7.31 5.14
CA PHE A 501 -15.75 8.43 4.87
C PHE A 501 -16.52 9.78 4.90
N TRP A 502 -17.80 9.74 4.58
CA TRP A 502 -18.69 10.88 4.68
C TRP A 502 -18.85 11.39 6.11
N ASP A 503 -19.15 10.51 7.07
CA ASP A 503 -19.28 10.86 8.48
C ASP A 503 -17.94 11.30 9.08
N TYR A 504 -16.84 10.62 8.70
CA TYR A 504 -15.49 11.02 9.07
C TYR A 504 -15.18 12.46 8.64
N LEU A 505 -15.41 12.81 7.37
CA LEU A 505 -15.19 14.17 6.88
C LEU A 505 -16.10 15.18 7.59
N GLY A 506 -17.37 14.83 7.81
CA GLY A 506 -18.31 15.68 8.53
C GLY A 506 -17.83 16.02 9.95
N ALA A 507 -17.35 15.01 10.69
CA ALA A 507 -16.82 15.21 12.03
C ALA A 507 -15.54 16.07 12.05
N ARG A 508 -14.64 15.88 11.05
CA ARG A 508 -13.38 16.65 10.97
C ARG A 508 -13.57 18.07 10.41
N LEU A 509 -14.68 18.35 9.74
CA LEU A 509 -15.01 19.66 9.17
C LEU A 509 -16.03 20.43 10.02
N ASP A 510 -16.38 19.90 11.19
CA ASP A 510 -17.36 20.49 12.11
C ASP A 510 -18.73 20.74 11.44
N VAL A 511 -19.19 19.76 10.63
CA VAL A 511 -20.49 19.82 9.98
C VAL A 511 -21.59 19.65 11.02
N ALA A 512 -22.53 20.59 11.05
CA ALA A 512 -23.64 20.59 12.01
C ALA A 512 -24.49 19.29 11.89
N GLY A 513 -24.84 18.69 13.03
CA GLY A 513 -25.64 17.48 13.10
C GLY A 513 -24.90 16.20 12.69
N ASN A 514 -23.61 16.25 12.36
CA ASN A 514 -22.83 15.06 12.06
C ASN A 514 -22.53 14.25 13.34
N ALA A 515 -22.59 12.91 13.24
CA ALA A 515 -22.19 12.06 14.35
C ALA A 515 -20.70 12.23 14.68
N ALA A 516 -20.36 12.17 15.96
CA ALA A 516 -18.96 12.20 16.39
C ALA A 516 -18.22 10.96 15.86
N VAL A 517 -17.07 11.16 15.28
CA VAL A 517 -16.15 10.09 14.85
C VAL A 517 -14.88 10.19 15.68
N PRO A 518 -14.53 9.17 16.48
CA PRO A 518 -13.30 9.17 17.26
C PRO A 518 -12.06 9.39 16.39
N TYR A 519 -10.95 9.77 17.00
CA TYR A 519 -9.68 9.91 16.31
C TYR A 519 -9.22 8.56 15.77
N LEU A 520 -8.95 8.46 14.46
CA LEU A 520 -8.69 7.16 13.81
C LEU A 520 -7.49 6.41 14.41
N PRO A 521 -6.37 7.06 14.78
CA PRO A 521 -5.25 6.40 15.45
C PRO A 521 -5.65 5.65 16.72
N GLU A 522 -6.54 6.21 17.54
CA GLU A 522 -7.05 5.54 18.76
C GLU A 522 -7.82 4.26 18.40
N LEU A 523 -8.59 4.30 17.32
CA LEU A 523 -9.32 3.13 16.84
C LEU A 523 -8.38 2.08 16.26
N VAL A 524 -7.33 2.48 15.56
CA VAL A 524 -6.31 1.58 15.00
C VAL A 524 -5.54 0.87 16.11
N SER A 525 -5.19 1.57 17.19
CA SER A 525 -4.43 1.03 18.33
C SER A 525 -5.22 0.07 19.21
N ARG A 526 -6.56 0.06 19.14
CA ARG A 526 -7.37 -0.87 19.97
C ARG A 526 -7.08 -2.31 19.59
N PRO A 527 -6.88 -3.21 20.57
CA PRO A 527 -6.75 -4.63 20.28
C PRO A 527 -7.98 -5.13 19.51
N CYS A 528 -7.75 -6.02 18.55
CA CYS A 528 -8.85 -6.68 17.86
C CYS A 528 -9.66 -7.47 18.91
N PRO A 529 -10.99 -7.32 19.01
CA PRO A 529 -11.77 -8.24 19.81
C PRO A 529 -11.45 -9.65 19.33
N THR A 530 -10.96 -10.49 20.23
CA THR A 530 -10.73 -11.92 19.97
C THR A 530 -12.03 -12.53 19.46
N PRO A 531 -12.00 -13.29 18.33
CA PRO A 531 -13.19 -13.86 17.72
C PRO A 531 -13.88 -14.88 18.63
#